data_d538eb5062748562ac3247d4ed39136d
#
_entry.id   d538eb5062748562ac3247d4ed39136d
#
_cell.length_a   1.000
_cell.length_b   1.000
_cell.length_c   1.000
_cell.angle_alpha   90.00
_cell.angle_beta   90.00
_cell.angle_gamma   90.00
#
_symmetry.space_group_name_H-M   'P 1'
#
loop_
_entity.id
_entity.type
_entity.pdbx_description
1 polymer ?
#
loop_
_entity_poly.entity_id
_entity_poly.type
_entity_poly.pdbx_seq_one_letter_code
_entity_poly.pdbx_strand_id
1 'polypeptide(L)'
;TATTEIYTLSLHDALPILLVIPLLWVAAWWSLRPIESLAKEVRELEEHHREKLNPNTTRELTRLVSNLNRLVRSERERYDKYRTTLTDLTHSLKTPLAVMQSTLRSLRGEKISVDEAEPVMLEQISRISQQIGYYLHRASMRSGGTLLSRELHPIAPLLDSLTSALNKVYQRKGVNISLDISPEITFVGEQNDFMEVMGNVLDNACKYCLEFVEVSVRQTTDSHLHILVEDDGPGIPQSQRRAVFDRGQRADTLRPGQGVGLSVAREIVEQYDGEIIAGESLLGGACMEVVFGRQQMEDKQS
;
A
#
# COMPACT_ATOMS: atom_id res chain seq x y z
N THR A 1 52.56 9.84 69.68
CA THR A 1 51.97 8.50 69.91
C THR A 1 50.58 8.46 69.31
N ALA A 2 50.51 8.03 68.05
CA ALA A 2 49.25 7.80 67.38
C ALA A 2 48.76 6.39 67.76
N THR A 3 47.72 6.34 68.53
CA THR A 3 47.02 5.12 68.88
C THR A 3 46.24 4.66 67.66
N THR A 4 46.74 3.57 67.07
CA THR A 4 46.03 2.83 65.99
C THR A 4 44.84 2.14 66.65
N GLU A 5 43.62 2.68 66.55
CA GLU A 5 42.41 1.96 66.86
C GLU A 5 42.21 0.83 65.83
N ILE A 6 42.61 -0.37 66.21
CA ILE A 6 42.28 -1.59 65.51
C ILE A 6 40.82 -1.85 65.83
N TYR A 7 39.90 -1.53 64.86
CA TYR A 7 38.53 -1.97 64.91
C TYR A 7 38.50 -3.51 64.84
N THR A 8 38.49 -4.16 65.99
CA THR A 8 38.16 -5.59 66.08
C THR A 8 36.68 -5.72 65.75
N LEU A 9 36.39 -6.04 64.51
CA LEU A 9 35.01 -6.41 64.12
C LEU A 9 34.65 -7.57 65.06
N SER A 10 33.71 -7.32 65.97
CA SER A 10 33.19 -8.34 66.84
C SER A 10 32.58 -9.48 66.01
N LEU A 11 32.86 -10.73 66.37
CA LEU A 11 32.25 -11.90 65.68
C LEU A 11 30.73 -11.77 65.60
N HIS A 12 30.11 -11.05 66.50
CA HIS A 12 28.68 -10.74 66.54
C HIS A 12 28.24 -9.79 65.44
N ASP A 13 29.10 -8.87 65.01
CA ASP A 13 28.79 -7.91 63.91
C ASP A 13 29.08 -8.52 62.54
N ALA A 14 29.98 -9.47 62.43
CA ALA A 14 30.34 -10.19 61.22
C ALA A 14 29.31 -11.25 60.82
N LEU A 15 28.64 -11.91 61.80
CA LEU A 15 27.72 -13.00 61.60
C LEU A 15 26.50 -12.64 60.72
N PRO A 16 25.80 -11.52 60.98
CA PRO A 16 24.66 -11.11 60.14
C PRO A 16 25.09 -10.78 58.70
N ILE A 17 26.27 -10.16 58.47
CA ILE A 17 26.77 -9.84 57.15
C ILE A 17 27.11 -11.13 56.38
N LEU A 18 27.66 -12.12 57.03
CA LEU A 18 28.05 -13.42 56.46
C LEU A 18 26.82 -14.28 56.06
N LEU A 19 25.67 -14.05 56.71
CA LEU A 19 24.38 -14.69 56.35
C LEU A 19 23.60 -13.90 55.29
N VAL A 20 23.66 -12.58 55.31
CA VAL A 20 22.89 -11.73 54.40
C VAL A 20 23.45 -11.79 52.96
N ILE A 21 24.78 -11.84 52.78
CA ILE A 21 25.40 -11.89 51.44
C ILE A 21 24.96 -13.12 50.64
N PRO A 22 25.07 -14.38 51.16
CA PRO A 22 24.63 -15.56 50.41
C PRO A 22 23.10 -15.57 50.20
N LEU A 23 22.31 -15.06 51.18
CA LEU A 23 20.88 -14.93 51.03
C LEU A 23 20.49 -13.99 49.88
N LEU A 24 21.13 -12.82 49.79
CA LEU A 24 20.95 -11.88 48.71
C LEU A 24 21.40 -12.48 47.37
N TRP A 25 22.51 -13.22 47.38
CA TRP A 25 23.00 -13.87 46.16
C TRP A 25 22.01 -14.95 45.67
N VAL A 26 21.46 -15.78 46.56
CA VAL A 26 20.45 -16.76 46.22
C VAL A 26 19.15 -16.11 45.75
N ALA A 27 18.72 -15.04 46.41
CA ALA A 27 17.54 -14.28 46.01
C ALA A 27 17.72 -13.63 44.62
N ALA A 28 18.87 -13.03 44.35
CA ALA A 28 19.20 -12.45 43.05
C ALA A 28 19.26 -13.53 41.94
N TRP A 29 19.92 -14.67 42.23
CA TRP A 29 20.01 -15.81 41.32
C TRP A 29 18.62 -16.38 40.99
N TRP A 30 17.77 -16.53 41.98
CA TRP A 30 16.40 -17.03 41.81
C TRP A 30 15.53 -16.04 41.04
N SER A 31 15.69 -14.73 41.28
CA SER A 31 14.97 -13.67 40.62
C SER A 31 15.36 -13.49 39.15
N LEU A 32 16.63 -13.76 38.77
CA LEU A 32 17.15 -13.61 37.41
C LEU A 32 16.89 -14.85 36.52
N ARG A 33 16.68 -16.02 37.13
CA ARG A 33 16.47 -17.28 36.42
C ARG A 33 15.32 -17.27 35.39
N PRO A 34 14.17 -16.63 35.63
CA PRO A 34 13.10 -16.50 34.62
C PRO A 34 13.51 -15.68 33.38
N ILE A 35 14.42 -14.72 33.55
CA ILE A 35 14.93 -13.90 32.45
C ILE A 35 15.86 -14.72 31.56
N GLU A 36 16.74 -15.54 32.14
CA GLU A 36 17.61 -16.44 31.39
C GLU A 36 16.80 -17.50 30.62
N SER A 37 15.75 -18.05 31.20
CA SER A 37 14.87 -18.99 30.52
C SER A 37 14.13 -18.34 29.35
N LEU A 38 13.67 -17.10 29.52
CA LEU A 38 13.02 -16.32 28.45
C LEU A 38 14.02 -16.01 27.31
N ALA A 39 15.26 -15.62 27.64
CA ALA A 39 16.30 -15.35 26.64
C ALA A 39 16.61 -16.61 25.80
N LYS A 40 16.61 -17.78 26.42
CA LYS A 40 16.77 -19.07 25.72
C LYS A 40 15.58 -19.37 24.80
N GLU A 41 14.35 -19.16 25.28
CA GLU A 41 13.14 -19.37 24.47
C GLU A 41 13.08 -18.41 23.27
N VAL A 42 13.51 -17.14 23.43
CA VAL A 42 13.60 -16.17 22.34
C VAL A 42 14.60 -16.63 21.30
N ARG A 43 15.76 -17.18 21.69
CA ARG A 43 16.75 -17.73 20.77
C ARG A 43 16.20 -18.94 20.00
N GLU A 44 15.52 -19.87 20.69
CA GLU A 44 14.86 -21.02 20.06
C GLU A 44 13.76 -20.58 19.08
N LEU A 45 13.10 -19.46 19.35
CA LEU A 45 12.10 -18.84 18.44
C LEU A 45 12.78 -18.24 17.20
N GLU A 46 13.93 -17.57 17.36
CA GLU A 46 14.74 -16.99 16.27
C GLU A 46 15.28 -18.10 15.35
N GLU A 47 15.72 -19.22 15.95
CA GLU A 47 16.21 -20.40 15.21
C GLU A 47 15.06 -21.24 14.58
N HIS A 48 13.82 -20.77 14.63
CA HIS A 48 12.62 -21.46 14.12
C HIS A 48 12.32 -22.82 14.79
N HIS A 49 12.94 -23.11 15.94
CA HIS A 49 12.68 -24.33 16.70
C HIS A 49 11.40 -24.25 17.53
N ARG A 50 10.85 -23.04 17.70
CA ARG A 50 9.59 -22.78 18.42
C ARG A 50 8.68 -21.84 17.67
N GLU A 51 7.38 -22.00 17.89
CA GLU A 51 6.36 -21.09 17.29
C GLU A 51 5.91 -19.98 18.22
N LYS A 52 5.99 -20.17 19.53
CA LYS A 52 5.49 -19.24 20.56
C LYS A 52 6.34 -19.33 21.81
N LEU A 53 6.43 -18.21 22.53
CA LEU A 53 6.99 -18.15 23.88
C LEU A 53 5.98 -18.68 24.88
N ASN A 54 6.47 -19.39 25.93
CA ASN A 54 5.61 -19.97 26.96
C ASN A 54 5.01 -18.85 27.85
N PRO A 55 3.68 -18.77 28.01
CA PRO A 55 3.05 -17.77 28.88
C PRO A 55 3.21 -18.08 30.39
N ASN A 56 3.69 -19.29 30.77
CA ASN A 56 3.90 -19.67 32.16
C ASN A 56 5.17 -19.07 32.74
N THR A 57 5.23 -17.76 32.82
CA THR A 57 6.31 -16.95 33.42
C THR A 57 5.77 -16.23 34.67
N THR A 58 6.68 -15.57 35.41
CA THR A 58 6.28 -14.70 36.52
C THR A 58 5.30 -13.62 36.07
N ARG A 59 4.44 -13.16 37.00
CA ARG A 59 3.40 -12.15 36.69
C ARG A 59 3.95 -10.91 35.97
N GLU A 60 5.16 -10.50 36.33
CA GLU A 60 5.85 -9.33 35.75
C GLU A 60 6.22 -9.54 34.27
N LEU A 61 6.61 -10.77 33.90
CA LEU A 61 7.01 -11.10 32.54
C LEU A 61 5.84 -11.51 31.64
N THR A 62 4.68 -11.85 32.19
CA THR A 62 3.51 -12.30 31.43
C THR A 62 3.07 -11.27 30.39
N ARG A 63 3.05 -9.97 30.72
CA ARG A 63 2.72 -8.89 29.78
C ARG A 63 3.76 -8.78 28.65
N LEU A 64 5.04 -8.91 28.99
CA LEU A 64 6.12 -8.86 28.01
C LEU A 64 6.04 -10.03 27.04
N VAL A 65 5.86 -11.25 27.54
CA VAL A 65 5.69 -12.48 26.73
C VAL A 65 4.46 -12.38 25.83
N SER A 66 3.34 -11.87 26.35
CA SER A 66 2.14 -11.65 25.55
C SER A 66 2.36 -10.65 24.42
N ASN A 67 3.03 -9.52 24.69
CA ASN A 67 3.36 -8.52 23.67
C ASN A 67 4.33 -9.07 22.64
N LEU A 68 5.36 -9.81 23.05
CA LEU A 68 6.31 -10.49 22.17
C LEU A 68 5.60 -11.52 21.26
N ASN A 69 4.73 -12.36 21.83
CA ASN A 69 3.97 -13.34 21.06
C ASN A 69 3.06 -12.65 20.02
N ARG A 70 2.45 -11.50 20.38
CA ARG A 70 1.64 -10.71 19.43
C ARG A 70 2.49 -10.15 18.31
N LEU A 71 3.68 -9.62 18.63
CA LEU A 71 4.61 -9.08 17.64
C LEU A 71 5.11 -10.18 16.69
N VAL A 72 5.54 -11.32 17.21
CA VAL A 72 5.98 -12.48 16.41
C VAL A 72 4.86 -12.97 15.48
N ARG A 73 3.64 -13.05 16.01
CA ARG A 73 2.47 -13.43 15.20
C ARG A 73 2.22 -12.44 14.08
N SER A 74 2.24 -11.13 14.38
CA SER A 74 2.07 -10.07 13.39
C SER A 74 3.15 -10.12 12.29
N GLU A 75 4.42 -10.36 12.68
CA GLU A 75 5.52 -10.51 11.72
C GLU A 75 5.36 -11.73 10.81
N ARG A 76 4.95 -12.89 11.37
CA ARG A 76 4.68 -14.10 10.56
C ARG A 76 3.53 -13.87 9.58
N GLU A 77 2.40 -13.32 10.05
CA GLU A 77 1.27 -12.99 9.18
C GLU A 77 1.68 -12.02 8.06
N ARG A 78 2.58 -11.09 8.37
CA ARG A 78 3.15 -10.15 7.40
C ARG A 78 4.05 -10.85 6.38
N TYR A 79 4.92 -11.73 6.85
CA TYR A 79 5.81 -12.53 6.00
C TYR A 79 5.03 -13.48 5.07
N ASP A 80 4.03 -14.20 5.58
CA ASP A 80 3.20 -15.10 4.79
C ASP A 80 2.41 -14.35 3.71
N LYS A 81 1.86 -13.19 4.05
CA LYS A 81 1.20 -12.30 3.09
C LYS A 81 2.17 -11.80 2.01
N TYR A 82 3.39 -11.43 2.40
CA TYR A 82 4.42 -11.01 1.46
C TYR A 82 4.82 -12.14 0.51
N ARG A 83 5.04 -13.33 1.03
CA ARG A 83 5.36 -14.54 0.26
C ARG A 83 4.24 -14.88 -0.72
N THR A 84 2.98 -14.83 -0.29
CA THR A 84 1.82 -15.07 -1.17
C THR A 84 1.80 -14.02 -2.29
N THR A 85 1.99 -12.74 -1.95
CA THR A 85 2.03 -11.65 -2.94
C THR A 85 3.13 -11.85 -3.99
N LEU A 86 4.34 -12.26 -3.59
CA LEU A 86 5.43 -12.57 -4.52
C LEU A 86 5.13 -13.78 -5.40
N THR A 87 4.48 -14.80 -4.84
CA THR A 87 4.07 -15.98 -5.60
C THR A 87 3.03 -15.59 -6.65
N ASP A 88 2.02 -14.82 -6.28
CA ASP A 88 0.99 -14.31 -7.18
C ASP A 88 1.58 -13.43 -8.28
N LEU A 89 2.53 -12.54 -7.92
CA LEU A 89 3.27 -11.72 -8.90
C LEU A 89 4.01 -12.61 -9.90
N THR A 90 4.73 -13.62 -9.42
CA THR A 90 5.49 -14.54 -10.29
C THR A 90 4.57 -15.25 -11.28
N HIS A 91 3.43 -15.75 -10.82
CA HIS A 91 2.46 -16.41 -11.68
C HIS A 91 1.82 -15.44 -12.68
N SER A 92 1.48 -14.24 -12.25
CA SER A 92 0.83 -13.24 -13.10
C SER A 92 1.77 -12.72 -14.20
N LEU A 93 3.08 -12.63 -13.94
CA LEU A 93 4.07 -12.22 -14.94
C LEU A 93 4.43 -13.33 -15.93
N LYS A 94 4.32 -14.59 -15.53
CA LYS A 94 4.69 -15.74 -16.39
C LYS A 94 3.83 -15.82 -17.66
N THR A 95 2.54 -15.52 -17.56
CA THR A 95 1.60 -15.59 -18.68
C THR A 95 1.91 -14.56 -19.77
N PRO A 96 2.02 -13.24 -19.49
CA PRO A 96 2.35 -12.26 -20.52
C PRO A 96 3.74 -12.49 -21.13
N LEU A 97 4.72 -12.92 -20.33
CA LEU A 97 6.04 -13.28 -20.84
C LEU A 97 5.99 -14.48 -21.80
N ALA A 98 5.17 -15.49 -21.51
CA ALA A 98 5.00 -16.63 -22.41
C ALA A 98 4.36 -16.21 -23.74
N VAL A 99 3.37 -15.31 -23.71
CA VAL A 99 2.76 -14.73 -24.92
C VAL A 99 3.81 -13.97 -25.72
N MET A 100 4.58 -13.08 -25.11
CA MET A 100 5.66 -12.35 -25.80
C MET A 100 6.68 -13.27 -26.44
N GLN A 101 7.12 -14.32 -25.71
CA GLN A 101 8.04 -15.33 -26.25
C GLN A 101 7.44 -16.10 -27.44
N SER A 102 6.14 -16.44 -27.38
CA SER A 102 5.43 -17.10 -28.46
C SER A 102 5.34 -16.22 -29.70
N THR A 103 4.97 -14.93 -29.50
CA THR A 103 4.89 -13.92 -30.57
C THR A 103 6.25 -13.74 -31.25
N LEU A 104 7.33 -13.60 -30.47
CA LEU A 104 8.68 -13.51 -30.99
C LEU A 104 9.10 -14.74 -31.80
N ARG A 105 8.74 -15.95 -31.34
CA ARG A 105 9.01 -17.19 -32.10
C ARG A 105 8.25 -17.24 -33.43
N SER A 106 6.97 -16.79 -33.42
CA SER A 106 6.15 -16.72 -34.63
C SER A 106 6.69 -15.69 -35.62
N LEU A 107 7.17 -14.55 -35.14
CA LEU A 107 7.82 -13.52 -35.97
C LEU A 107 9.12 -14.05 -36.59
N ARG A 108 9.99 -14.71 -35.79
CA ARG A 108 11.22 -15.32 -36.30
C ARG A 108 10.97 -16.46 -37.31
N GLY A 109 9.86 -17.16 -37.15
CA GLY A 109 9.44 -18.22 -38.08
C GLY A 109 8.67 -17.71 -39.30
N GLU A 110 8.63 -16.37 -39.51
CA GLU A 110 7.90 -15.70 -40.60
C GLU A 110 6.40 -16.07 -40.68
N LYS A 111 5.83 -16.51 -39.54
CA LYS A 111 4.41 -16.89 -39.43
C LYS A 111 3.48 -15.70 -39.27
N ILE A 112 4.01 -14.59 -38.74
CA ILE A 112 3.30 -13.32 -38.52
C ILE A 112 4.21 -12.17 -38.98
N SER A 113 3.61 -11.06 -39.38
CA SER A 113 4.31 -9.80 -39.71
C SER A 113 4.71 -9.03 -38.48
N VAL A 114 5.59 -8.05 -38.62
CA VAL A 114 5.93 -7.09 -37.55
C VAL A 114 4.70 -6.30 -37.11
N ASP A 115 3.87 -5.86 -38.06
CA ASP A 115 2.65 -5.08 -37.80
C ASP A 115 1.62 -5.87 -36.99
N GLU A 116 1.61 -7.20 -37.09
CA GLU A 116 0.77 -8.09 -36.29
C GLU A 116 1.38 -8.39 -34.91
N ALA A 117 2.72 -8.47 -34.84
CA ALA A 117 3.43 -8.80 -33.60
C ALA A 117 3.51 -7.62 -32.62
N GLU A 118 3.74 -6.39 -33.15
CA GLU A 118 3.95 -5.18 -32.36
C GLU A 118 2.78 -4.88 -31.39
N PRO A 119 1.50 -4.82 -31.82
CA PRO A 119 0.40 -4.51 -30.91
C PRO A 119 0.24 -5.57 -29.81
N VAL A 120 0.47 -6.86 -30.13
CA VAL A 120 0.41 -7.93 -29.12
C VAL A 120 1.50 -7.75 -28.08
N MET A 121 2.73 -7.43 -28.52
CA MET A 121 3.84 -7.22 -27.59
C MET A 121 3.65 -6.00 -26.72
N LEU A 122 3.20 -4.87 -27.28
CA LEU A 122 2.89 -3.64 -26.54
C LEU A 122 1.79 -3.88 -25.50
N GLU A 123 0.76 -4.63 -25.86
CA GLU A 123 -0.29 -5.01 -24.90
C GLU A 123 0.29 -5.82 -23.73
N GLN A 124 1.17 -6.80 -23.98
CA GLN A 124 1.77 -7.58 -22.90
C GLN A 124 2.71 -6.74 -22.02
N ILE A 125 3.46 -5.81 -22.59
CA ILE A 125 4.30 -4.86 -21.84
C ILE A 125 3.43 -3.99 -20.91
N SER A 126 2.33 -3.45 -21.44
CA SER A 126 1.38 -2.68 -20.65
C SER A 126 0.80 -3.50 -19.51
N ARG A 127 0.44 -4.77 -19.77
CA ARG A 127 -0.03 -5.71 -18.73
C ARG A 127 1.00 -5.92 -17.61
N ILE A 128 2.26 -6.14 -17.97
CA ILE A 128 3.35 -6.32 -17.01
C ILE A 128 3.52 -5.06 -16.15
N SER A 129 3.53 -3.89 -16.77
CA SER A 129 3.69 -2.61 -16.07
C SER A 129 2.57 -2.35 -15.07
N GLN A 130 1.32 -2.59 -15.45
CA GLN A 130 0.17 -2.46 -14.55
C GLN A 130 0.22 -3.46 -13.39
N GLN A 131 0.62 -4.73 -13.66
CA GLN A 131 0.75 -5.73 -12.60
C GLN A 131 1.85 -5.36 -11.61
N ILE A 132 3.00 -4.89 -12.09
CA ILE A 132 4.10 -4.43 -11.22
C ILE A 132 3.61 -3.25 -10.35
N GLY A 133 2.98 -2.25 -10.94
CA GLY A 133 2.41 -1.12 -10.21
C GLY A 133 1.48 -1.57 -9.09
N TYR A 134 0.53 -2.44 -9.40
CA TYR A 134 -0.40 -3.01 -8.42
C TYR A 134 0.31 -3.72 -7.26
N TYR A 135 1.28 -4.60 -7.55
CA TYR A 135 1.97 -5.36 -6.49
C TYR A 135 2.90 -4.48 -5.65
N LEU A 136 3.53 -3.46 -6.25
CA LEU A 136 4.34 -2.47 -5.53
C LEU A 136 3.46 -1.64 -4.59
N HIS A 137 2.34 -1.12 -5.09
CA HIS A 137 1.36 -0.39 -4.30
C HIS A 137 0.86 -1.25 -3.12
N ARG A 138 0.43 -2.48 -3.39
CA ARG A 138 0.01 -3.41 -2.35
C ARG A 138 1.10 -3.77 -1.33
N ALA A 139 2.37 -3.78 -1.72
CA ALA A 139 3.50 -3.97 -0.82
C ALA A 139 3.74 -2.72 0.06
N SER A 140 3.63 -1.53 -0.52
CA SER A 140 3.77 -0.24 0.16
C SER A 140 2.67 -0.02 1.20
N MET A 141 1.41 -0.29 0.86
CA MET A 141 0.26 -0.21 1.77
C MET A 141 0.42 -1.05 3.05
N ARG A 142 1.19 -2.15 2.99
CA ARG A 142 1.34 -3.12 4.08
C ARG A 142 2.49 -2.82 5.03
N SER A 143 3.32 -1.85 4.70
CA SER A 143 4.43 -1.41 5.57
C SER A 143 3.96 -0.67 6.82
N GLY A 144 2.70 -0.85 7.18
CA GLY A 144 2.07 -0.55 8.46
C GLY A 144 2.19 0.89 8.89
N GLY A 145 1.11 1.65 8.82
CA GLY A 145 0.92 2.83 9.67
C GLY A 145 1.97 3.93 9.52
N THR A 146 2.66 3.99 8.40
CA THR A 146 3.35 5.22 8.03
C THR A 146 2.23 6.24 7.90
N LEU A 147 2.19 7.20 8.80
CA LEU A 147 1.37 8.40 8.68
C LEU A 147 1.49 8.81 7.22
N LEU A 148 0.39 8.72 6.46
CA LEU A 148 0.34 9.22 5.09
C LEU A 148 1.04 10.57 5.12
N SER A 149 2.02 10.78 4.26
CA SER A 149 2.67 12.09 4.16
C SER A 149 1.56 13.09 3.88
N ARG A 150 1.32 13.99 4.82
CA ARG A 150 0.30 15.02 4.67
C ARG A 150 0.93 16.26 4.04
N GLU A 151 1.57 16.06 2.91
CA GLU A 151 2.10 17.16 2.11
C GLU A 151 1.00 17.77 1.24
N LEU A 152 1.06 19.09 1.08
CA LEU A 152 0.14 19.84 0.24
C LEU A 152 0.69 19.89 -1.18
N HIS A 153 -0.09 19.38 -2.13
CA HIS A 153 0.26 19.39 -3.55
C HIS A 153 -0.78 20.20 -4.35
N PRO A 154 -0.38 21.24 -5.08
CA PRO A 154 -1.25 21.92 -6.03
C PRO A 154 -1.75 20.93 -7.09
N ILE A 155 -3.07 20.81 -7.28
CA ILE A 155 -3.66 19.81 -8.18
C ILE A 155 -3.49 20.20 -9.65
N ALA A 156 -3.63 21.48 -9.99
CA ALA A 156 -3.60 21.93 -11.36
C ALA A 156 -2.31 21.50 -12.12
N PRO A 157 -1.08 21.70 -11.60
CA PRO A 157 0.13 21.25 -12.30
C PRO A 157 0.21 19.74 -12.46
N LEU A 158 -0.33 18.96 -11.50
CA LEU A 158 -0.33 17.51 -11.57
C LEU A 158 -1.24 17.00 -12.68
N LEU A 159 -2.46 17.55 -12.77
CA LEU A 159 -3.41 17.19 -13.83
C LEU A 159 -2.96 17.71 -15.20
N ASP A 160 -2.35 18.89 -15.30
CA ASP A 160 -1.75 19.40 -16.54
C ASP A 160 -0.66 18.46 -17.08
N SER A 161 0.22 17.97 -16.19
CA SER A 161 1.27 17.01 -16.57
C SER A 161 0.68 15.70 -17.08
N LEU A 162 -0.34 15.19 -16.38
CA LEU A 162 -0.99 13.93 -16.70
C LEU A 162 -1.77 14.00 -18.01
N THR A 163 -2.56 15.05 -18.19
CA THR A 163 -3.33 15.26 -19.43
C THR A 163 -2.42 15.50 -20.64
N SER A 164 -1.30 16.21 -20.46
CA SER A 164 -0.29 16.35 -21.51
C SER A 164 0.32 15.01 -21.94
N ALA A 165 0.56 14.12 -21.00
CA ALA A 165 1.04 12.76 -21.29
C ALA A 165 -0.03 11.93 -22.02
N LEU A 166 -1.28 11.95 -21.54
CA LEU A 166 -2.39 11.22 -22.15
C LEU A 166 -2.73 11.74 -23.55
N ASN A 167 -2.70 13.04 -23.78
CA ASN A 167 -2.90 13.63 -25.10
C ASN A 167 -1.89 13.09 -26.13
N LYS A 168 -0.63 12.84 -25.73
CA LYS A 168 0.37 12.21 -26.61
C LYS A 168 0.03 10.76 -26.89
N VAL A 169 -0.39 9.99 -25.87
CA VAL A 169 -0.77 8.57 -26.01
C VAL A 169 -1.99 8.42 -26.92
N TYR A 170 -3.00 9.27 -26.73
CA TYR A 170 -4.27 9.21 -27.46
C TYR A 170 -4.35 10.14 -28.66
N GLN A 171 -3.21 10.70 -29.10
CA GLN A 171 -3.14 11.64 -30.24
C GLN A 171 -3.79 11.10 -31.52
N ARG A 172 -3.59 9.79 -31.82
CA ARG A 172 -4.19 9.15 -32.99
C ARG A 172 -5.72 9.03 -32.90
N LYS A 173 -6.26 8.98 -31.69
CA LYS A 173 -7.70 8.91 -31.42
C LYS A 173 -8.35 10.30 -31.48
N GLY A 174 -7.56 11.38 -31.35
CA GLY A 174 -8.07 12.76 -31.37
C GLY A 174 -8.80 13.15 -30.08
N VAL A 175 -8.43 12.54 -28.95
CA VAL A 175 -9.07 12.86 -27.65
C VAL A 175 -8.75 14.29 -27.25
N ASN A 176 -9.78 15.03 -26.83
CA ASN A 176 -9.69 16.37 -26.30
C ASN A 176 -10.03 16.37 -24.81
N ILE A 177 -9.04 16.70 -23.95
CA ILE A 177 -9.21 16.74 -22.50
C ILE A 177 -9.28 18.19 -22.06
N SER A 178 -10.40 18.60 -21.45
CA SER A 178 -10.60 19.91 -20.83
C SER A 178 -10.49 19.83 -19.32
N LEU A 179 -9.89 20.86 -18.70
CA LEU A 179 -9.71 20.97 -17.26
C LEU A 179 -10.42 22.21 -16.73
N ASP A 180 -11.39 22.03 -15.83
CA ASP A 180 -12.04 23.09 -15.04
C ASP A 180 -11.58 23.02 -13.59
N ILE A 181 -10.48 23.70 -13.27
CA ILE A 181 -9.80 23.59 -11.99
C ILE A 181 -9.44 24.99 -11.48
N SER A 182 -9.83 25.30 -10.26
CA SER A 182 -9.30 26.49 -9.57
C SER A 182 -7.83 26.26 -9.17
N PRO A 183 -6.91 27.19 -9.48
CA PRO A 183 -5.47 27.03 -9.19
C PRO A 183 -5.15 26.92 -7.69
N GLU A 184 -6.07 27.32 -6.82
CA GLU A 184 -5.87 27.33 -5.36
C GLU A 184 -6.15 25.97 -4.72
N ILE A 185 -6.75 25.02 -5.45
CA ILE A 185 -7.12 23.72 -4.89
C ILE A 185 -5.87 22.86 -4.74
N THR A 186 -5.73 22.28 -3.54
CA THR A 186 -4.62 21.41 -3.18
C THR A 186 -5.10 20.04 -2.73
N PHE A 187 -4.27 19.03 -2.94
CA PHE A 187 -4.42 17.68 -2.40
C PHE A 187 -3.49 17.51 -1.20
N VAL A 188 -4.01 16.90 -0.12
CA VAL A 188 -3.23 16.56 1.08
C VAL A 188 -2.95 15.06 1.07
N GLY A 189 -1.73 14.68 0.78
CA GLY A 189 -1.35 13.26 0.69
C GLY A 189 -0.07 13.03 -0.11
N GLU A 190 0.16 11.79 -0.52
CA GLU A 190 1.28 11.42 -1.38
C GLU A 190 0.99 11.77 -2.83
N GLN A 191 1.89 12.53 -3.47
CA GLN A 191 1.75 12.92 -4.87
C GLN A 191 1.58 11.69 -5.80
N ASN A 192 2.32 10.62 -5.52
CA ASN A 192 2.27 9.40 -6.33
C ASN A 192 0.89 8.73 -6.26
N ASP A 193 0.24 8.72 -5.10
CA ASP A 193 -1.10 8.15 -4.93
C ASP A 193 -2.13 8.94 -5.75
N PHE A 194 -2.04 10.28 -5.70
CA PHE A 194 -2.90 11.14 -6.53
C PHE A 194 -2.70 10.87 -8.02
N MET A 195 -1.43 10.81 -8.48
CA MET A 195 -1.11 10.54 -9.87
C MET A 195 -1.56 9.16 -10.32
N GLU A 196 -1.50 8.14 -9.46
CA GLU A 196 -1.95 6.78 -9.76
C GLU A 196 -3.47 6.71 -9.87
N VAL A 197 -4.21 7.33 -8.93
CA VAL A 197 -5.68 7.41 -9.00
C VAL A 197 -6.11 8.11 -10.27
N MET A 198 -5.63 9.33 -10.49
CA MET A 198 -6.05 10.13 -11.63
C MET A 198 -5.57 9.55 -12.96
N GLY A 199 -4.39 8.92 -12.98
CA GLY A 199 -3.88 8.20 -14.15
C GLY A 199 -4.81 7.07 -14.57
N ASN A 200 -5.25 6.24 -13.63
CA ASN A 200 -6.16 5.14 -13.91
C ASN A 200 -7.54 5.61 -14.36
N VAL A 201 -8.07 6.67 -13.75
CA VAL A 201 -9.40 7.21 -14.09
C VAL A 201 -9.38 7.90 -15.44
N LEU A 202 -8.39 8.76 -15.69
CA LEU A 202 -8.28 9.51 -16.97
C LEU A 202 -7.90 8.60 -18.14
N ASP A 203 -7.00 7.63 -17.95
CA ASP A 203 -6.70 6.63 -18.99
C ASP A 203 -7.95 5.85 -19.39
N ASN A 204 -8.77 5.49 -18.41
CA ASN A 204 -10.05 4.83 -18.65
C ASN A 204 -11.00 5.73 -19.44
N ALA A 205 -11.18 7.00 -19.06
CA ALA A 205 -12.00 7.96 -19.80
C ALA A 205 -11.51 8.15 -21.22
N CYS A 206 -10.20 8.41 -21.43
CA CYS A 206 -9.61 8.55 -22.76
C CYS A 206 -9.76 7.31 -23.63
N LYS A 207 -9.71 6.13 -23.03
CA LYS A 207 -9.88 4.87 -23.73
C LYS A 207 -11.30 4.67 -24.25
N TYR A 208 -12.31 5.02 -23.46
CA TYR A 208 -13.70 4.76 -23.77
C TYR A 208 -14.45 5.94 -24.37
N CYS A 209 -14.03 7.20 -24.21
CA CYS A 209 -14.65 8.35 -24.85
C CYS A 209 -14.73 8.20 -26.37
N LEU A 210 -15.58 8.96 -27.01
CA LEU A 210 -15.58 9.16 -28.47
C LEU A 210 -14.51 10.19 -28.83
N GLU A 211 -14.61 11.39 -28.25
CA GLU A 211 -13.72 12.52 -28.54
C GLU A 211 -13.41 13.37 -27.30
N PHE A 212 -14.35 13.53 -26.35
CA PHE A 212 -14.27 14.50 -25.27
C PHE A 212 -14.14 13.85 -23.90
N VAL A 213 -13.25 14.42 -23.08
CA VAL A 213 -13.12 14.15 -21.65
C VAL A 213 -13.06 15.47 -20.90
N GLU A 214 -13.91 15.67 -19.91
CA GLU A 214 -13.94 16.85 -19.06
C GLU A 214 -13.57 16.48 -17.63
N VAL A 215 -12.68 17.27 -17.01
CA VAL A 215 -12.27 17.11 -15.62
C VAL A 215 -12.65 18.36 -14.86
N SER A 216 -13.50 18.24 -13.88
CA SER A 216 -13.83 19.33 -12.98
C SER A 216 -13.42 19.00 -11.55
N VAL A 217 -12.82 19.98 -10.85
CA VAL A 217 -12.35 19.83 -9.48
C VAL A 217 -13.01 20.85 -8.58
N ARG A 218 -13.58 20.38 -7.48
CA ARG A 218 -14.25 21.22 -6.48
C ARG A 218 -13.86 20.78 -5.07
N GLN A 219 -13.72 21.75 -4.18
CA GLN A 219 -13.56 21.50 -2.76
C GLN A 219 -14.83 21.92 -2.03
N THR A 220 -15.39 21.03 -1.21
CA THR A 220 -16.59 21.32 -0.44
C THR A 220 -16.27 22.11 0.83
N THR A 221 -17.30 22.69 1.45
CA THR A 221 -17.20 23.40 2.74
C THR A 221 -16.64 22.50 3.85
N ASP A 222 -16.85 21.18 3.77
CA ASP A 222 -16.32 20.19 4.72
C ASP A 222 -14.89 19.75 4.38
N SER A 223 -14.23 20.46 3.44
CA SER A 223 -12.87 20.20 2.99
C SER A 223 -12.67 18.84 2.29
N HIS A 224 -13.72 18.23 1.74
CA HIS A 224 -13.57 17.09 0.85
C HIS A 224 -13.20 17.58 -0.55
N LEU A 225 -12.34 16.83 -1.21
CA LEU A 225 -11.92 17.10 -2.58
C LEU A 225 -12.73 16.21 -3.52
N HIS A 226 -13.55 16.82 -4.37
CA HIS A 226 -14.33 16.16 -5.40
C HIS A 226 -13.71 16.39 -6.75
N ILE A 227 -13.43 15.32 -7.48
CA ILE A 227 -12.92 15.34 -8.85
C ILE A 227 -13.89 14.54 -9.70
N LEU A 228 -14.50 15.19 -10.68
CA LEU A 228 -15.36 14.54 -11.65
C LEU A 228 -14.59 14.41 -12.96
N VAL A 229 -14.59 13.21 -13.51
CA VAL A 229 -14.06 12.90 -14.83
C VAL A 229 -15.19 12.38 -15.68
N GLU A 230 -15.59 13.15 -16.69
CA GLU A 230 -16.72 12.87 -17.56
C GLU A 230 -16.24 12.59 -18.98
N ASP A 231 -16.83 11.60 -19.62
CA ASP A 231 -16.55 11.26 -21.02
C ASP A 231 -17.85 11.23 -21.85
N ASP A 232 -17.69 11.28 -23.17
CA ASP A 232 -18.75 11.18 -24.16
C ASP A 232 -18.87 9.78 -24.78
N GLY A 233 -18.37 8.77 -24.08
CA GLY A 233 -18.37 7.37 -24.52
C GLY A 233 -19.73 6.66 -24.39
N PRO A 234 -19.73 5.31 -24.42
CA PRO A 234 -20.95 4.53 -24.32
C PRO A 234 -21.56 4.49 -22.90
N GLY A 235 -20.88 5.07 -21.91
CA GLY A 235 -21.29 5.02 -20.52
C GLY A 235 -21.13 3.67 -19.85
N ILE A 236 -21.55 3.57 -18.58
CA ILE A 236 -21.53 2.35 -17.79
C ILE A 236 -22.98 1.98 -17.40
N PRO A 237 -23.46 0.80 -17.79
CA PRO A 237 -24.78 0.33 -17.40
C PRO A 237 -24.96 0.34 -15.88
N GLN A 238 -26.12 0.75 -15.38
CA GLN A 238 -26.39 0.88 -13.94
C GLN A 238 -26.08 -0.41 -13.15
N SER A 239 -26.36 -1.57 -13.74
CA SER A 239 -26.08 -2.88 -13.13
C SER A 239 -24.59 -3.17 -12.96
N GLN A 240 -23.72 -2.48 -13.71
CA GLN A 240 -22.28 -2.71 -13.71
C GLN A 240 -21.48 -1.63 -12.97
N ARG A 241 -22.09 -0.49 -12.60
CA ARG A 241 -21.41 0.65 -11.97
C ARG A 241 -20.65 0.32 -10.69
N ARG A 242 -21.10 -0.65 -9.91
CA ARG A 242 -20.37 -1.15 -8.74
C ARG A 242 -19.30 -2.17 -9.12
N ALA A 243 -19.60 -3.04 -10.07
CA ALA A 243 -18.73 -4.13 -10.47
C ALA A 243 -17.47 -3.66 -11.24
N VAL A 244 -17.49 -2.48 -11.89
CA VAL A 244 -16.32 -1.95 -12.61
C VAL A 244 -15.11 -1.65 -11.70
N PHE A 245 -15.36 -1.52 -10.41
CA PHE A 245 -14.31 -1.36 -9.40
C PHE A 245 -13.82 -2.70 -8.81
N ASP A 246 -14.48 -3.81 -9.15
CA ASP A 246 -14.06 -5.14 -8.70
C ASP A 246 -12.94 -5.66 -9.59
N ARG A 247 -11.95 -6.30 -8.98
CA ARG A 247 -10.77 -6.78 -9.68
C ARG A 247 -11.09 -7.78 -10.78
N GLY A 248 -10.59 -7.51 -11.99
CA GLY A 248 -10.79 -8.37 -13.15
C GLY A 248 -12.17 -8.27 -13.78
N GLN A 249 -13.07 -7.46 -13.24
CA GLN A 249 -14.37 -7.16 -13.86
C GLN A 249 -14.18 -6.14 -14.99
N ARG A 250 -14.93 -6.34 -16.07
CA ARG A 250 -14.89 -5.47 -17.24
C ARG A 250 -16.32 -5.29 -17.75
N ALA A 251 -16.69 -4.04 -17.96
CA ALA A 251 -17.95 -3.71 -18.61
C ALA A 251 -17.91 -4.01 -20.12
N ASP A 252 -16.71 -3.93 -20.72
CA ASP A 252 -16.47 -4.24 -22.14
C ASP A 252 -15.36 -5.28 -22.28
N THR A 253 -15.67 -6.39 -22.96
CA THR A 253 -14.72 -7.48 -23.27
C THR A 253 -14.01 -7.30 -24.61
N LEU A 254 -14.44 -6.34 -25.44
CA LEU A 254 -13.91 -6.16 -26.80
C LEU A 254 -12.65 -5.32 -26.87
N ARG A 255 -12.42 -4.41 -25.91
CA ARG A 255 -11.24 -3.55 -25.87
C ARG A 255 -10.16 -4.10 -24.93
N PRO A 256 -8.86 -3.98 -25.24
CA PRO A 256 -7.79 -4.47 -24.37
C PRO A 256 -7.78 -3.73 -23.01
N GLY A 257 -7.62 -4.49 -21.91
CA GLY A 257 -7.52 -3.97 -20.54
C GLY A 257 -7.75 -5.07 -19.51
N GLN A 258 -7.21 -4.95 -18.30
CA GLN A 258 -7.24 -6.02 -17.28
C GLN A 258 -8.33 -5.85 -16.23
N GLY A 259 -9.03 -4.71 -16.19
CA GLY A 259 -9.98 -4.41 -15.11
C GLY A 259 -9.31 -4.23 -13.74
N VAL A 260 -8.04 -3.80 -13.70
CA VAL A 260 -7.29 -3.62 -12.44
C VAL A 260 -7.17 -2.14 -12.06
N GLY A 261 -7.11 -1.22 -13.04
CA GLY A 261 -6.83 0.21 -12.78
C GLY A 261 -7.85 0.87 -11.84
N LEU A 262 -9.15 0.68 -12.09
CA LEU A 262 -10.20 1.26 -11.23
C LEU A 262 -10.24 0.63 -9.85
N SER A 263 -9.91 -0.67 -9.69
CA SER A 263 -9.82 -1.30 -8.37
C SER A 263 -8.64 -0.75 -7.55
N VAL A 264 -7.50 -0.45 -8.19
CA VAL A 264 -6.36 0.22 -7.55
C VAL A 264 -6.74 1.65 -7.15
N ALA A 265 -7.38 2.40 -8.05
CA ALA A 265 -7.86 3.75 -7.73
C ALA A 265 -8.79 3.75 -6.52
N ARG A 266 -9.73 2.79 -6.43
CA ARG A 266 -10.61 2.63 -5.27
C ARG A 266 -9.84 2.31 -3.99
N GLU A 267 -8.91 1.34 -4.04
CA GLU A 267 -8.09 0.97 -2.88
C GLU A 267 -7.28 2.15 -2.34
N ILE A 268 -6.75 3.02 -3.21
CA ILE A 268 -6.01 4.23 -2.81
C ILE A 268 -6.96 5.26 -2.20
N VAL A 269 -8.07 5.56 -2.86
CA VAL A 269 -9.03 6.57 -2.39
C VAL A 269 -9.60 6.20 -1.02
N GLU A 270 -9.91 4.92 -0.78
CA GLU A 270 -10.36 4.40 0.52
C GLU A 270 -9.35 4.63 1.67
N GLN A 271 -8.02 4.69 1.38
CA GLN A 271 -7.01 5.03 2.40
C GLN A 271 -7.05 6.50 2.85
N TYR A 272 -7.58 7.35 1.99
CA TYR A 272 -7.79 8.77 2.28
C TYR A 272 -9.21 9.02 2.81
N ASP A 273 -9.88 7.99 3.38
CA ASP A 273 -11.26 8.07 3.86
C ASP A 273 -12.24 8.60 2.80
N GLY A 274 -11.95 8.30 1.54
CA GLY A 274 -12.68 8.74 0.37
C GLY A 274 -13.48 7.61 -0.29
N GLU A 275 -14.12 7.94 -1.40
CA GLU A 275 -14.86 6.99 -2.22
C GLU A 275 -14.74 7.32 -3.71
N ILE A 276 -14.94 6.31 -4.56
CA ILE A 276 -15.02 6.47 -6.01
C ILE A 276 -16.34 5.90 -6.52
N ILE A 277 -17.05 6.68 -7.33
CA ILE A 277 -18.42 6.37 -7.79
C ILE A 277 -18.46 6.48 -9.30
N ALA A 278 -19.14 5.54 -9.95
CA ALA A 278 -19.45 5.61 -11.38
C ALA A 278 -20.89 6.06 -11.60
N GLY A 279 -21.07 7.04 -12.45
CA GLY A 279 -22.35 7.66 -12.79
C GLY A 279 -22.54 7.84 -14.29
N GLU A 280 -23.55 8.64 -14.65
CA GLU A 280 -23.81 9.11 -16.02
C GLU A 280 -23.18 10.48 -16.20
N SER A 281 -22.51 10.69 -17.33
CA SER A 281 -21.95 11.97 -17.72
C SER A 281 -23.01 12.86 -18.38
N LEU A 282 -22.90 14.16 -18.16
CA LEU A 282 -23.67 15.15 -18.90
C LEU A 282 -23.28 15.20 -20.39
N LEU A 283 -22.10 14.66 -20.74
CA LEU A 283 -21.63 14.49 -22.12
C LEU A 283 -22.23 13.27 -22.81
N GLY A 284 -23.00 12.44 -22.06
CA GLY A 284 -23.68 11.27 -22.59
C GLY A 284 -22.97 9.94 -22.33
N GLY A 285 -21.76 9.95 -21.79
CA GLY A 285 -20.94 8.78 -21.47
C GLY A 285 -20.93 8.43 -19.99
N ALA A 286 -19.74 8.07 -19.46
CA ALA A 286 -19.54 7.78 -18.05
C ALA A 286 -19.04 9.01 -17.28
N CYS A 287 -19.46 9.13 -16.03
CA CYS A 287 -18.91 10.05 -15.04
C CYS A 287 -18.25 9.24 -13.93
N MET A 288 -16.97 9.49 -13.69
CA MET A 288 -16.26 8.97 -12.52
C MET A 288 -16.09 10.08 -11.51
N GLU A 289 -16.74 9.95 -10.36
CA GLU A 289 -16.56 10.87 -9.24
C GLU A 289 -15.57 10.27 -8.25
N VAL A 290 -14.45 10.97 -8.04
CA VAL A 290 -13.42 10.63 -7.04
C VAL A 290 -13.53 11.62 -5.90
N VAL A 291 -13.82 11.12 -4.71
CA VAL A 291 -13.94 11.94 -3.50
C VAL A 291 -12.83 11.54 -2.55
N PHE A 292 -11.89 12.44 -2.27
CA PHE A 292 -10.94 12.27 -1.17
C PHE A 292 -11.53 12.85 0.10
N GLY A 293 -11.30 12.18 1.22
CA GLY A 293 -11.75 12.60 2.53
C GLY A 293 -11.19 13.98 2.92
N ARG A 294 -11.39 14.37 4.18
CA ARG A 294 -11.09 15.73 4.65
C ARG A 294 -9.65 16.15 4.36
N GLN A 295 -9.49 17.17 3.51
CA GLN A 295 -8.21 17.75 3.08
C GLN A 295 -7.75 18.88 4.03
N GLN A 296 -7.66 18.58 5.35
CA GLN A 296 -7.14 19.52 6.34
C GLN A 296 -5.88 18.93 6.98
N MET A 297 -4.84 19.76 7.09
CA MET A 297 -3.76 19.47 8.03
C MET A 297 -4.33 19.59 9.44
N GLU A 298 -4.24 18.54 10.26
CA GLU A 298 -4.40 18.71 11.71
C GLU A 298 -3.27 19.63 12.18
N ASP A 299 -3.62 20.86 12.57
CA ASP A 299 -2.72 21.69 13.33
C ASP A 299 -2.30 20.89 14.57
N LYS A 300 -1.05 20.47 14.60
CA LYS A 300 -0.42 20.00 15.82
C LYS A 300 -0.39 21.19 16.78
N GLN A 301 -1.48 21.38 17.53
CA GLN A 301 -1.43 22.20 18.72
C GLN A 301 -0.49 21.53 19.71
N SER A 302 0.51 22.27 20.05
CA SER A 302 1.63 22.19 21.01
C SER A 302 1.44 21.26 22.19
#